data_8b314828d1fa5e80cab92d93935b5852
#
_entry.id   8b314828d1fa5e80cab92d93935b5852
#
_cell.length_a   1.000
_cell.length_b   1.000
_cell.length_c   1.000
_cell.angle_alpha   90.00
_cell.angle_beta   90.00
_cell.angle_gamma   90.00
#
_symmetry.space_group_name_H-M   'P 1'
#
loop_
_entity.id
_entity.type
_entity.pdbx_description
1 polymer ?
#
loop_
_entity_poly.entity_id
_entity_poly.type
_entity_poly.pdbx_seq_one_letter_code
_entity_poly.pdbx_strand_id
1 'polypeptide(L)'
;MIGPDKRLKLSLLYPATTGRNFDEIIRVVDSLQLTATKKVATPVDWKQGGSCMVVPSVKQEDVAGLFPKGVTVHDVPSGKVLIYQLHIKHLDYVTIAGLHQNYSPA
;
A
#
# COMPACT_ATOMS: atom_id res chain seq x y z
N MET A 1 6.19 2.71 14.97
CA MET A 1 5.84 1.38 14.44
C MET A 1 7.11 0.69 13.99
N ILE A 2 7.29 -0.52 14.44
CA ILE A 2 8.48 -1.33 14.16
C ILE A 2 8.06 -2.49 13.27
N GLY A 3 8.78 -2.71 12.20
CA GLY A 3 8.51 -3.82 11.27
C GLY A 3 9.04 -5.17 11.76
N PRO A 4 8.71 -6.26 11.07
CA PRO A 4 9.21 -7.61 11.39
C PRO A 4 10.73 -7.72 11.32
N ASP A 5 11.39 -6.86 10.55
CA ASP A 5 12.85 -6.73 10.42
C ASP A 5 13.48 -5.94 11.58
N LYS A 6 12.67 -5.57 12.59
CA LYS A 6 13.06 -4.77 13.76
C LYS A 6 13.52 -3.35 13.43
N ARG A 7 13.15 -2.84 12.27
CA ARG A 7 13.44 -1.46 11.85
C ARG A 7 12.22 -0.56 12.04
N LEU A 8 12.50 0.71 12.35
CA LEU A 8 11.47 1.73 12.43
C LEU A 8 10.89 1.99 11.02
N LYS A 9 9.58 1.89 10.89
CA LYS A 9 8.87 2.12 9.62
C LYS A 9 8.11 3.44 9.61
N LEU A 10 7.55 3.83 10.74
CA LEU A 10 6.75 5.04 10.86
C LEU A 10 6.67 5.46 12.32
N SER A 11 6.65 6.76 12.56
CA SER A 11 6.41 7.32 13.89
C SER A 11 5.28 8.35 13.82
N LEU A 12 4.46 8.41 14.87
CA LEU A 12 3.40 9.38 15.06
C LEU A 12 3.66 10.11 16.37
N LEU A 13 3.84 11.40 16.31
CA LEU A 13 4.04 12.24 17.48
C LEU A 13 2.84 13.17 17.64
N TYR A 14 2.17 13.07 18.80
CA TYR A 14 1.02 13.88 19.14
C TYR A 14 1.31 14.72 20.37
N PRO A 15 0.86 15.99 20.43
CA PRO A 15 0.82 16.72 21.68
C PRO A 15 -0.20 16.08 22.64
N ALA A 16 -0.02 16.29 23.93
CA ALA A 16 -0.91 15.72 24.95
C ALA A 16 -2.38 16.19 24.79
N THR A 17 -2.58 17.34 24.17
CA THR A 17 -3.91 17.91 23.92
C THR A 17 -4.67 17.28 22.76
N THR A 18 -3.99 16.47 21.93
CA THR A 18 -4.58 15.83 20.76
C THR A 18 -4.74 14.32 21.01
N GLY A 19 -5.98 13.86 21.06
CA GLY A 19 -6.29 12.43 21.15
C GLY A 19 -5.88 11.68 19.89
N ARG A 20 -5.57 10.39 20.03
CA ARG A 20 -5.22 9.52 18.93
C ARG A 20 -6.47 9.08 18.17
N ASN A 21 -6.28 8.77 16.89
CA ASN A 21 -7.29 8.14 16.06
C ASN A 21 -6.82 6.72 15.72
N PHE A 22 -7.43 5.72 16.34
CA PHE A 22 -7.02 4.33 16.11
C PHE A 22 -7.35 3.82 14.72
N ASP A 23 -8.39 4.34 14.07
CA ASP A 23 -8.68 3.99 12.67
C ASP A 23 -7.53 4.41 11.75
N GLU A 24 -6.94 5.57 12.00
CA GLU A 24 -5.76 6.02 11.27
C GLU A 24 -4.54 5.14 11.56
N ILE A 25 -4.35 4.71 12.79
CA ILE A 25 -3.25 3.81 13.15
C ILE A 25 -3.38 2.47 12.42
N ILE A 26 -4.57 1.91 12.37
CA ILE A 26 -4.86 0.67 11.63
C ILE A 26 -4.67 0.88 10.13
N ARG A 27 -5.17 1.99 9.58
CA ARG A 27 -4.98 2.34 8.16
C ARG A 27 -3.51 2.37 7.79
N VAL A 28 -2.68 2.97 8.62
CA VAL A 28 -1.22 3.06 8.41
C VAL A 28 -0.56 1.68 8.48
N VAL A 29 -0.95 0.83 9.42
CA VAL A 29 -0.44 -0.55 9.50
C VAL A 29 -0.78 -1.31 8.22
N ASP A 30 -2.00 -1.23 7.75
CA ASP A 30 -2.43 -1.86 6.49
C ASP A 30 -1.61 -1.35 5.30
N SER A 31 -1.38 -0.04 5.22
CA SER A 31 -0.54 0.56 4.19
C SER A 31 0.91 0.06 4.25
N LEU A 32 1.51 0.03 5.43
CA LEU A 32 2.89 -0.44 5.61
C LEU A 32 3.06 -1.90 5.22
N GLN A 33 2.10 -2.74 5.57
CA GLN A 33 2.12 -4.16 5.19
C GLN A 33 1.97 -4.35 3.69
N LEU A 34 1.06 -3.62 3.05
CA LEU A 34 0.86 -3.68 1.61
C LEU A 34 2.11 -3.23 0.86
N THR A 35 2.69 -2.09 1.22
CA THR A 35 3.85 -1.53 0.54
C THR A 35 5.15 -2.31 0.79
N ALA A 36 5.20 -3.09 1.87
CA ALA A 36 6.32 -4.00 2.14
C ALA A 36 6.33 -5.22 1.22
N THR A 37 5.16 -5.65 0.74
CA THR A 37 5.00 -6.86 -0.06
C THR A 37 4.80 -6.60 -1.54
N LYS A 38 4.31 -5.43 -1.92
CA LYS A 38 4.04 -5.04 -3.30
C LYS A 38 4.77 -3.75 -3.67
N LYS A 39 5.12 -3.62 -4.94
CA LYS A 39 5.78 -2.43 -5.50
C LYS A 39 4.79 -1.27 -5.73
N VAL A 40 4.08 -0.91 -4.68
CA VAL A 40 3.04 0.13 -4.72
C VAL A 40 3.23 1.15 -3.61
N ALA A 41 2.62 2.32 -3.81
CA ALA A 41 2.48 3.36 -2.80
C ALA A 41 1.00 3.67 -2.60
N THR A 42 0.60 3.87 -1.36
CA THR A 42 -0.78 4.24 -1.03
C THR A 42 -0.95 5.75 -1.16
N PRO A 43 -2.00 6.23 -1.87
CA PRO A 43 -2.27 7.66 -2.00
C PRO A 43 -2.86 8.25 -0.72
N VAL A 44 -3.06 9.58 -0.74
CA VAL A 44 -3.76 10.29 0.32
C VAL A 44 -5.15 9.68 0.56
N ASP A 45 -5.55 9.62 1.81
CA ASP A 45 -6.84 9.06 2.24
C ASP A 45 -7.12 7.61 1.81
N TRP A 46 -6.09 6.90 1.39
CA TRP A 46 -6.21 5.51 1.00
C TRP A 46 -6.77 4.65 2.14
N LYS A 47 -7.70 3.79 1.79
CA LYS A 47 -8.23 2.73 2.67
C LYS A 47 -8.01 1.37 2.00
N GLN A 48 -7.96 0.34 2.80
CA GLN A 48 -7.81 -1.04 2.32
C GLN A 48 -8.86 -1.37 1.24
N GLY A 49 -8.39 -1.92 0.12
CA GLY A 49 -9.21 -2.16 -1.07
C GLY A 49 -9.25 -0.99 -2.05
N GLY A 50 -8.72 0.18 -1.67
CA GLY A 50 -8.60 1.34 -2.55
C GLY A 50 -7.47 1.21 -3.56
N SER A 51 -7.49 2.09 -4.55
CA SER A 51 -6.47 2.12 -5.60
C SER A 51 -5.12 2.58 -5.06
N CYS A 52 -4.06 1.99 -5.58
CA CYS A 52 -2.68 2.33 -5.25
C CYS A 52 -1.93 2.80 -6.49
N MET A 53 -0.82 3.46 -6.27
CA MET A 53 0.12 3.84 -7.31
C MET A 53 1.26 2.83 -7.39
N VAL A 54 1.72 2.52 -8.60
CA VAL A 54 2.97 1.77 -8.78
C VAL A 54 4.13 2.70 -8.42
N VAL A 55 5.11 2.20 -7.66
CA VAL A 55 6.26 3.03 -7.28
C VAL A 55 7.09 3.40 -8.51
N PRO A 56 7.66 4.62 -8.57
CA PRO A 56 8.40 5.10 -9.74
C PRO A 56 9.64 4.28 -10.10
N SER A 57 10.16 3.50 -9.18
CA SER A 57 11.32 2.62 -9.40
C SER A 57 11.02 1.42 -10.30
N VAL A 58 9.74 1.09 -10.49
CA VAL A 58 9.32 0.02 -11.40
C VAL A 58 9.37 0.52 -12.83
N LYS A 59 10.11 -0.19 -13.69
CA LYS A 59 10.16 0.12 -15.10
C LYS A 59 8.84 -0.23 -15.79
N GLN A 60 8.46 0.56 -16.79
CA GLN A 60 7.20 0.36 -17.52
C GLN A 60 7.09 -1.05 -18.12
N GLU A 61 8.20 -1.60 -18.59
CA GLU A 61 8.29 -2.96 -19.14
C GLU A 61 8.02 -4.06 -18.13
N ASP A 62 8.26 -3.80 -16.82
CA ASP A 62 8.06 -4.76 -15.75
C ASP A 62 6.63 -4.71 -15.17
N VAL A 63 5.87 -3.67 -15.47
CA VAL A 63 4.53 -3.46 -14.92
C VAL A 63 3.57 -4.60 -15.27
N ALA A 64 3.57 -5.05 -16.51
CA ALA A 64 2.70 -6.14 -16.96
C ALA A 64 2.98 -7.46 -16.24
N GLY A 65 4.26 -7.75 -15.93
CA GLY A 65 4.65 -8.94 -15.19
C GLY A 65 4.30 -8.87 -13.70
N LEU A 66 4.46 -7.71 -13.09
CA LEU A 66 4.14 -7.49 -11.68
C LEU A 66 2.64 -7.36 -11.41
N PHE A 67 1.90 -6.81 -12.37
CA PHE A 67 0.47 -6.54 -12.24
C PHE A 67 -0.31 -7.14 -13.43
N PRO A 68 -0.46 -8.47 -13.48
CA PRO A 68 -1.09 -9.15 -14.62
C PRO A 68 -2.57 -8.79 -14.80
N LYS A 69 -3.24 -8.28 -13.77
CA LYS A 69 -4.63 -7.78 -13.86
C LYS A 69 -4.74 -6.41 -14.53
N GLY A 70 -3.61 -5.82 -14.90
CA GLY A 70 -3.56 -4.52 -15.55
C GLY A 70 -3.50 -3.34 -14.59
N VAL A 71 -3.17 -2.20 -15.14
CA VAL A 71 -3.09 -0.91 -14.45
C VAL A 71 -3.75 0.16 -15.30
N THR A 72 -4.28 1.20 -14.66
CA THR A 72 -4.79 2.39 -15.34
C THR A 72 -3.71 3.47 -15.31
N VAL A 73 -3.39 4.00 -16.47
CA VAL A 73 -2.43 5.10 -16.62
C VAL A 73 -3.18 6.43 -16.54
N HIS A 74 -2.70 7.33 -15.71
CA HIS A 74 -3.24 8.68 -15.60
C HIS A 74 -2.23 9.70 -16.10
N ASP A 75 -2.68 10.65 -16.91
CA ASP A 75 -1.89 11.80 -17.29
C ASP A 75 -1.82 12.78 -16.12
N VAL A 76 -0.63 13.23 -15.81
CA VAL A 76 -0.38 14.20 -14.75
C VAL A 76 0.29 15.45 -15.31
N PRO A 77 0.10 16.63 -14.68
CA PRO A 77 0.66 17.90 -15.17
C PRO A 77 2.18 17.90 -15.31
N SER A 78 2.89 17.06 -14.60
CA SER A 78 4.35 16.92 -14.70
C SER A 78 4.83 16.29 -16.01
N GLY A 79 3.93 15.77 -16.85
CA GLY A 79 4.25 15.03 -18.07
C GLY A 79 4.92 13.68 -17.83
N LYS A 80 5.13 13.30 -16.59
CA LYS A 80 5.66 11.97 -16.24
C LYS A 80 4.53 10.97 -16.20
N VAL A 81 4.54 10.01 -17.10
CA VAL A 81 3.60 8.88 -17.14
C VAL A 81 4.01 7.92 -16.00
N LEU A 82 3.64 8.22 -14.77
CA LEU A 82 4.13 7.45 -13.61
C LEU A 82 3.04 7.02 -12.64
N ILE A 83 1.79 7.41 -12.86
CA ILE A 83 0.72 7.00 -11.95
C ILE A 83 -0.05 5.86 -12.61
N TYR A 84 0.28 4.65 -12.22
CA TYR A 84 -0.49 3.47 -12.53
C TYR A 84 -1.43 3.21 -11.34
N GLN A 85 -2.72 3.31 -11.59
CA GLN A 85 -3.72 3.04 -10.57
C GLN A 85 -4.17 1.59 -10.69
N LEU A 86 -4.09 0.85 -9.60
CA LEU A 86 -4.57 -0.51 -9.53
C LEU A 86 -5.38 -0.72 -8.24
N HIS A 87 -6.36 -1.58 -8.32
CA HIS A 87 -7.16 -2.00 -7.17
C HIS A 87 -6.57 -3.31 -6.62
N ILE A 88 -6.09 -3.26 -5.40
CA ILE A 88 -5.57 -4.43 -4.72
C ILE A 88 -6.61 -4.89 -3.71
N LYS A 89 -7.17 -6.06 -3.94
CA LYS A 89 -8.09 -6.68 -2.99
C LYS A 89 -7.30 -7.29 -1.83
N HIS A 90 -7.89 -7.29 -0.67
CA HIS A 90 -7.30 -7.87 0.56
C HIS A 90 -6.86 -9.32 0.36
N LEU A 91 -7.60 -10.10 -0.43
CA LEU A 91 -7.28 -11.49 -0.72
C LEU A 91 -5.98 -11.68 -1.51
N ASP A 92 -5.63 -10.72 -2.38
CA ASP A 92 -4.37 -10.76 -3.13
C ASP A 92 -3.16 -10.53 -2.21
N TYR A 93 -3.40 -9.91 -1.08
CA TYR A 93 -2.43 -9.59 -0.06
C TYR A 93 -2.02 -10.83 0.77
N VAL A 94 -2.99 -11.64 1.15
CA VAL A 94 -2.77 -12.84 1.97
C VAL A 94 -2.07 -13.95 1.17
N THR A 95 -2.38 -14.05 -0.12
CA THR A 95 -1.83 -15.10 -1.00
C THR A 95 -0.34 -14.91 -1.27
N ILE A 96 0.16 -13.67 -1.31
CA ILE A 96 1.57 -13.38 -1.61
C ILE A 96 2.47 -13.53 -0.39
N ALA A 97 1.93 -13.36 0.82
CA ALA A 97 2.71 -13.49 2.05
C ALA A 97 3.05 -14.95 2.42
N GLY A 98 2.58 -15.94 1.66
CA GLY A 98 2.80 -17.36 1.99
C GLY A 98 2.23 -17.78 3.35
N LEU A 99 1.49 -16.90 3.97
CA LEU A 99 0.80 -17.16 5.21
C LEU A 99 -0.57 -17.77 4.88
N HIS A 100 -0.59 -19.09 4.75
CA HIS A 100 -1.83 -19.86 4.87
C HIS A 100 -2.35 -19.75 6.31
N GLN A 101 -2.61 -18.56 6.74
CA GLN A 101 -3.49 -18.36 7.87
C GLN A 101 -4.83 -17.97 7.30
N ASN A 102 -5.81 -18.83 7.53
CA ASN A 102 -7.21 -18.56 7.32
C ASN A 102 -7.60 -17.31 8.12
N TYR A 103 -7.25 -16.14 7.61
CA TYR A 103 -7.79 -14.90 8.12
C TYR A 103 -9.19 -14.79 7.52
N SER A 104 -10.17 -15.25 8.30
CA SER A 104 -11.56 -14.94 8.05
C SER A 104 -11.78 -13.52 8.52
N PRO A 105 -12.06 -12.56 7.64
CA PRO A 105 -12.49 -11.24 8.06
C PRO A 105 -13.84 -11.39 8.75
N ALA A 106 -13.85 -11.16 10.02
CA ALA A 106 -15.09 -10.95 10.75
C ALA A 106 -15.64 -9.57 10.42
#